data_ca6e3389499669d1de5999a19f7b8073
#
_entry.id   ca6e3389499669d1de5999a19f7b8073
#
_cell.length_a   1.000
_cell.length_b   1.000
_cell.length_c   1.000
_cell.angle_alpha   90.00
_cell.angle_beta   90.00
_cell.angle_gamma   90.00
#
_symmetry.space_group_name_H-M   'P 1'
#
loop_
_entity.id
_entity.type
_entity.pdbx_description
1 polymer ?
#
loop_
_entity_poly.entity_id
_entity_poly.type
_entity_poly.pdbx_seq_one_letter_code
_entity_poly.pdbx_strand_id
1 'polypeptide(L)'
;MSKYAGTKTEANLKEAFAGESMARNKYTYYASAAKKAGYEQMAALYLETADQEKEHAKMWFKELHGIGTPEENLTDAAAGENEEWTDMYVRMAKEADEEGFAELACKFRMVAQVEAAHEKRYLKLLDHLKAEGTFKGDAPLGWKCRNCGYIHEGNEAPEVCPVCAPPKAYFERKAENY
;
A
#
# COMPACT_ATOMS: atom_id res chain seq x y z
N MET A 1 -19.83 10.83 -1.37
CA MET A 1 -19.50 11.58 -0.15
C MET A 1 -19.93 10.77 1.05
N SER A 2 -19.13 10.77 2.14
CA SER A 2 -19.53 10.12 3.40
C SER A 2 -20.82 10.72 3.93
N LYS A 3 -21.69 9.88 4.51
CA LYS A 3 -22.91 10.31 5.22
C LYS A 3 -22.65 11.25 6.41
N TYR A 4 -21.39 11.37 6.82
CA TYR A 4 -20.93 12.21 7.92
C TYR A 4 -20.30 13.53 7.48
N ALA A 5 -20.30 13.85 6.18
CA ALA A 5 -19.61 15.02 5.63
C ALA A 5 -19.96 16.32 6.35
N GLY A 6 -18.93 17.05 6.81
CA GLY A 6 -19.06 18.32 7.51
C GLY A 6 -19.49 18.23 8.98
N THR A 7 -19.61 17.03 9.56
CA THR A 7 -19.99 16.84 10.97
C THR A 7 -18.78 16.67 11.90
N LYS A 8 -18.99 16.89 13.22
CA LYS A 8 -17.99 16.52 14.24
C LYS A 8 -17.69 15.01 14.22
N THR A 9 -18.68 14.19 13.87
CA THR A 9 -18.52 12.75 13.76
C THR A 9 -17.51 12.38 12.65
N GLU A 10 -17.53 13.08 11.52
CA GLU A 10 -16.51 12.89 10.49
C GLU A 10 -15.10 13.21 11.01
N ALA A 11 -14.95 14.32 11.74
CA ALA A 11 -13.66 14.67 12.35
C ALA A 11 -13.19 13.59 13.34
N ASN A 12 -14.10 13.11 14.21
CA ASN A 12 -13.79 12.03 15.15
C ASN A 12 -13.40 10.71 14.46
N LEU A 13 -14.06 10.36 13.34
CA LEU A 13 -13.72 9.17 12.56
C LEU A 13 -12.32 9.29 11.92
N LYS A 14 -11.96 10.48 11.41
CA LYS A 14 -10.62 10.76 10.87
C LYS A 14 -9.55 10.67 11.95
N GLU A 15 -9.81 11.25 13.12
CA GLU A 15 -8.91 11.19 14.27
C GLU A 15 -8.72 9.75 14.76
N ALA A 16 -9.81 8.99 14.89
CA ALA A 16 -9.75 7.58 15.28
C ALA A 16 -8.96 6.75 14.26
N PHE A 17 -9.25 6.89 12.97
CA PHE A 17 -8.50 6.19 11.90
C PHE A 17 -7.01 6.52 11.95
N ALA A 18 -6.64 7.79 12.12
CA ALA A 18 -5.24 8.22 12.22
C ALA A 18 -4.57 7.65 13.48
N GLY A 19 -5.26 7.68 14.63
CA GLY A 19 -4.77 7.16 15.90
C GLY A 19 -4.46 5.66 15.84
N GLU A 20 -5.41 4.86 15.36
CA GLU A 20 -5.25 3.40 15.24
C GLU A 20 -4.18 3.03 14.19
N SER A 21 -4.12 3.75 13.07
CA SER A 21 -3.08 3.55 12.04
C SER A 21 -1.68 3.83 12.60
N MET A 22 -1.54 4.88 13.41
CA MET A 22 -0.29 5.22 14.10
C MET A 22 0.06 4.17 15.17
N ALA A 23 -0.89 3.74 15.98
CA ALA A 23 -0.70 2.74 17.01
C ALA A 23 -0.22 1.42 16.40
N ARG A 24 -0.87 0.95 15.33
CA ARG A 24 -0.44 -0.23 14.57
C ARG A 24 1.03 -0.18 14.18
N ASN A 25 1.47 0.93 13.58
CA ASN A 25 2.86 1.06 13.16
C ASN A 25 3.82 1.11 14.35
N LYS A 26 3.51 1.89 15.38
CA LYS A 26 4.32 1.99 16.61
C LYS A 26 4.50 0.64 17.29
N TYR A 27 3.45 -0.16 17.42
CA TYR A 27 3.54 -1.48 18.07
C TYR A 27 4.38 -2.47 17.27
N THR A 28 4.35 -2.40 15.94
CA THR A 28 5.27 -3.17 15.09
C THR A 28 6.74 -2.79 15.35
N TYR A 29 7.04 -1.50 15.54
CA TYR A 29 8.39 -1.03 15.87
C TYR A 29 8.80 -1.46 17.29
N TYR A 30 7.88 -1.39 18.25
CA TYR A 30 8.13 -1.82 19.64
C TYR A 30 8.35 -3.33 19.72
N ALA A 31 7.62 -4.12 18.95
CA ALA A 31 7.84 -5.56 18.83
C ALA A 31 9.25 -5.89 18.34
N SER A 32 9.73 -5.17 17.32
CA SER A 32 11.11 -5.33 16.82
C SER A 32 12.16 -5.00 17.90
N ALA A 33 11.93 -3.95 18.69
CA ALA A 33 12.82 -3.56 19.78
C ALA A 33 12.82 -4.61 20.91
N ALA A 34 11.63 -5.08 21.32
CA ALA A 34 11.48 -6.11 22.34
C ALA A 34 12.17 -7.43 21.94
N LYS A 35 12.01 -7.84 20.68
CA LYS A 35 12.66 -9.04 20.15
C LYS A 35 14.18 -8.92 20.18
N LYS A 36 14.74 -7.79 19.76
CA LYS A 36 16.19 -7.52 19.82
C LYS A 36 16.74 -7.54 21.25
N ALA A 37 15.91 -7.19 22.25
CA ALA A 37 16.23 -7.23 23.66
C ALA A 37 16.01 -8.62 24.33
N GLY A 38 15.54 -9.62 23.56
CA GLY A 38 15.31 -10.98 24.07
C GLY A 38 13.94 -11.21 24.74
N TYR A 39 12.98 -10.29 24.56
CA TYR A 39 11.63 -10.37 25.16
C TYR A 39 10.60 -10.88 24.14
N GLU A 40 10.69 -12.15 23.75
CA GLU A 40 9.83 -12.74 22.70
C GLU A 40 8.33 -12.66 23.03
N GLN A 41 7.92 -12.90 24.28
CA GLN A 41 6.52 -12.78 24.68
C GLN A 41 6.01 -11.34 24.54
N MET A 42 6.80 -10.35 24.95
CA MET A 42 6.45 -8.94 24.81
C MET A 42 6.31 -8.56 23.33
N ALA A 43 7.24 -9.02 22.48
CA ALA A 43 7.18 -8.80 21.06
C ALA A 43 5.91 -9.41 20.42
N ALA A 44 5.54 -10.64 20.83
CA ALA A 44 4.34 -11.32 20.36
C ALA A 44 3.06 -10.54 20.73
N LEU A 45 2.95 -10.04 21.96
CA LEU A 45 1.81 -9.24 22.41
C LEU A 45 1.69 -7.91 21.67
N TYR A 46 2.83 -7.24 21.37
CA TYR A 46 2.80 -6.04 20.52
C TYR A 46 2.31 -6.33 19.11
N LEU A 47 2.73 -7.43 18.48
CA LEU A 47 2.28 -7.81 17.15
C LEU A 47 0.79 -8.17 17.13
N GLU A 48 0.32 -8.89 18.13
CA GLU A 48 -1.10 -9.21 18.29
C GLU A 48 -1.94 -7.94 18.40
N THR A 49 -1.52 -7.01 19.26
CA THR A 49 -2.21 -5.70 19.40
C THR A 49 -2.14 -4.91 18.10
N ALA A 50 -0.99 -4.87 17.41
CA ALA A 50 -0.88 -4.18 16.12
C ALA A 50 -1.87 -4.72 15.06
N ASP A 51 -2.13 -6.03 15.04
CA ASP A 51 -3.13 -6.62 14.16
C ASP A 51 -4.57 -6.26 14.57
N GLN A 52 -4.84 -6.09 15.85
CA GLN A 52 -6.14 -5.61 16.36
C GLN A 52 -6.36 -4.14 15.98
N GLU A 53 -5.36 -3.27 16.15
CA GLU A 53 -5.46 -1.84 15.77
C GLU A 53 -5.65 -1.66 14.25
N LYS A 54 -5.07 -2.55 13.43
CA LYS A 54 -5.36 -2.58 11.99
C LYS A 54 -6.84 -2.80 11.69
N GLU A 55 -7.52 -3.70 12.42
CA GLU A 55 -8.95 -3.95 12.22
C GLU A 55 -9.81 -2.79 12.75
N HIS A 56 -9.41 -2.13 13.84
CA HIS A 56 -10.06 -0.90 14.32
C HIS A 56 -9.94 0.22 13.28
N ALA A 57 -8.73 0.49 12.79
CA ALA A 57 -8.51 1.48 11.72
C ALA A 57 -9.38 1.20 10.49
N LYS A 58 -9.48 -0.07 10.06
CA LYS A 58 -10.30 -0.48 8.93
C LYS A 58 -11.80 -0.25 9.15
N MET A 59 -12.30 -0.38 10.39
CA MET A 59 -13.69 -0.06 10.72
C MET A 59 -13.97 1.43 10.46
N TRP A 60 -13.13 2.31 10.95
CA TRP A 60 -13.27 3.76 10.78
C TRP A 60 -13.08 4.19 9.34
N PHE A 61 -12.12 3.59 8.63
CA PHE A 61 -11.89 3.84 7.21
C PHE A 61 -13.10 3.49 6.35
N LYS A 62 -13.78 2.37 6.63
CA LYS A 62 -15.02 1.99 5.93
C LYS A 62 -16.15 3.00 6.14
N GLU A 63 -16.26 3.61 7.31
CA GLU A 63 -17.26 4.65 7.56
C GLU A 63 -16.94 5.96 6.83
N LEU A 64 -15.66 6.28 6.61
CA LEU A 64 -15.21 7.50 5.92
C LEU A 64 -15.32 7.40 4.39
N HIS A 65 -14.77 6.35 3.80
CA HIS A 65 -14.62 6.21 2.35
C HIS A 65 -15.18 4.89 1.82
N GLY A 66 -15.22 3.86 2.67
CA GLY A 66 -15.38 2.49 2.25
C GLY A 66 -14.11 1.94 1.59
N ILE A 67 -14.10 0.62 1.39
CA ILE A 67 -13.13 -0.03 0.52
C ILE A 67 -13.88 -0.29 -0.78
N GLY A 68 -13.44 0.36 -1.85
CA GLY A 68 -14.06 0.29 -3.16
C GLY A 68 -13.63 -0.93 -3.98
N THR A 69 -13.98 -0.91 -5.25
CA THR A 69 -13.47 -1.86 -6.25
C THR A 69 -11.95 -1.72 -6.40
N PRO A 70 -11.27 -2.70 -7.00
CA PRO A 70 -9.84 -2.56 -7.32
C PRO A 70 -9.50 -1.29 -8.12
N GLU A 71 -10.38 -0.87 -9.05
CA GLU A 71 -10.20 0.34 -9.85
C GLU A 71 -10.29 1.59 -8.98
N GLU A 72 -11.31 1.69 -8.12
CA GLU A 72 -11.48 2.81 -7.20
C GLU A 72 -10.32 2.90 -6.21
N ASN A 73 -9.90 1.77 -5.65
CA ASN A 73 -8.79 1.72 -4.69
C ASN A 73 -7.44 2.10 -5.34
N LEU A 74 -7.18 1.68 -6.59
CA LEU A 74 -5.97 2.08 -7.33
C LEU A 74 -5.98 3.57 -7.66
N THR A 75 -7.15 4.12 -7.99
CA THR A 75 -7.33 5.55 -8.26
C THR A 75 -7.08 6.38 -7.00
N ASP A 76 -7.65 5.99 -5.88
CA ASP A 76 -7.47 6.64 -4.58
C ASP A 76 -5.99 6.60 -4.13
N ALA A 77 -5.37 5.40 -4.22
CA ALA A 77 -3.97 5.24 -3.88
C ALA A 77 -3.05 6.12 -4.74
N ALA A 78 -3.24 6.13 -6.07
CA ALA A 78 -2.44 6.98 -6.96
C ALA A 78 -2.62 8.48 -6.65
N ALA A 79 -3.84 8.92 -6.30
CA ALA A 79 -4.11 10.30 -5.92
C ALA A 79 -3.43 10.68 -4.59
N GLY A 80 -3.43 9.78 -3.61
CA GLY A 80 -2.73 9.98 -2.34
C GLY A 80 -1.22 10.13 -2.53
N GLU A 81 -0.59 9.20 -3.24
CA GLU A 81 0.85 9.29 -3.54
C GLU A 81 1.20 10.57 -4.32
N ASN A 82 0.33 10.98 -5.27
CA ASN A 82 0.51 12.23 -6.00
C ASN A 82 0.52 13.44 -5.07
N GLU A 83 -0.43 13.57 -4.15
CA GLU A 83 -0.48 14.65 -3.15
C GLU A 83 0.77 14.66 -2.27
N GLU A 84 1.25 13.47 -1.85
CA GLU A 84 2.43 13.35 -1.02
C GLU A 84 3.69 13.89 -1.69
N TRP A 85 3.97 13.53 -2.94
CA TRP A 85 5.20 13.96 -3.60
C TRP A 85 5.12 15.32 -4.29
N THR A 86 3.93 15.80 -4.68
CA THR A 86 3.79 17.11 -5.35
C THR A 86 3.58 18.26 -4.38
N ASP A 87 3.00 18.03 -3.21
CA ASP A 87 2.66 19.06 -2.22
C ASP A 87 3.27 18.79 -0.84
N MET A 88 2.86 17.71 -0.18
CA MET A 88 3.14 17.47 1.23
C MET A 88 4.64 17.44 1.53
N TYR A 89 5.41 16.58 0.89
CA TYR A 89 6.85 16.47 1.12
C TYR A 89 7.65 17.64 0.58
N VAL A 90 7.17 18.31 -0.48
CA VAL A 90 7.79 19.54 -1.00
C VAL A 90 7.70 20.65 0.04
N ARG A 91 6.53 20.85 0.63
CA ARG A 91 6.31 21.82 1.71
C ARG A 91 7.12 21.47 2.96
N MET A 92 7.07 20.21 3.42
CA MET A 92 7.83 19.76 4.59
C MET A 92 9.34 19.94 4.43
N ALA A 93 9.88 19.65 3.24
CA ALA A 93 11.30 19.84 2.96
C ALA A 93 11.70 21.30 3.00
N LYS A 94 10.87 22.20 2.45
CA LYS A 94 11.10 23.65 2.49
C LYS A 94 11.08 24.16 3.93
N GLU A 95 10.07 23.81 4.70
CA GLU A 95 9.95 24.21 6.11
C GLU A 95 11.15 23.72 6.94
N ALA A 96 11.59 22.47 6.72
CA ALA A 96 12.77 21.93 7.42
C ALA A 96 14.07 22.66 7.04
N ASP A 97 14.25 23.10 5.79
CA ASP A 97 15.40 23.94 5.40
C ASP A 97 15.35 25.30 6.08
N GLU A 98 14.18 25.95 6.11
CA GLU A 98 13.98 27.26 6.74
C GLU A 98 14.27 27.21 8.25
N GLU A 99 13.98 26.08 8.90
CA GLU A 99 14.26 25.82 10.32
C GLU A 99 15.69 25.32 10.59
N GLY A 100 16.51 25.09 9.56
CA GLY A 100 17.89 24.66 9.69
C GLY A 100 18.09 23.14 9.79
N PHE A 101 17.07 22.32 9.50
CA PHE A 101 17.14 20.86 9.54
C PHE A 101 17.44 20.25 8.15
N ALA A 102 18.57 20.65 7.56
CA ALA A 102 18.94 20.27 6.18
C ALA A 102 18.97 18.75 5.92
N GLU A 103 19.42 17.95 6.89
CA GLU A 103 19.42 16.48 6.75
C GLU A 103 18.00 15.92 6.66
N LEU A 104 17.05 16.47 7.42
CA LEU A 104 15.64 16.07 7.40
C LEU A 104 14.97 16.53 6.10
N ALA A 105 15.27 17.76 5.67
CA ALA A 105 14.80 18.26 4.37
C ALA A 105 15.25 17.38 3.21
N CYS A 106 16.51 16.90 3.24
CA CYS A 106 17.00 15.94 2.25
C CYS A 106 16.20 14.63 2.30
N LYS A 107 15.90 14.09 3.49
CA LYS A 107 15.09 12.86 3.63
C LYS A 107 13.69 13.05 3.07
N PHE A 108 13.01 14.16 3.35
CA PHE A 108 11.69 14.46 2.77
C PHE A 108 11.73 14.45 1.24
N ARG A 109 12.74 15.09 0.61
CA ARG A 109 12.89 15.05 -0.85
C ARG A 109 13.15 13.65 -1.40
N MET A 110 13.91 12.83 -0.68
CA MET A 110 14.17 11.44 -1.10
C MET A 110 12.91 10.58 -0.99
N VAL A 111 12.12 10.74 0.07
CA VAL A 111 10.84 10.04 0.21
C VAL A 111 9.87 10.48 -0.88
N ALA A 112 9.77 11.78 -1.19
CA ALA A 112 8.95 12.27 -2.31
C ALA A 112 9.25 11.54 -3.64
N GLN A 113 10.52 11.20 -3.92
CA GLN A 113 10.88 10.42 -5.11
C GLN A 113 10.36 8.97 -5.06
N VAL A 114 10.28 8.40 -3.87
CA VAL A 114 9.70 7.06 -3.66
C VAL A 114 8.20 7.09 -3.93
N GLU A 115 7.49 8.10 -3.40
CA GLU A 115 6.03 8.24 -3.59
C GLU A 115 5.68 8.50 -5.06
N ALA A 116 6.50 9.26 -5.79
CA ALA A 116 6.37 9.39 -7.25
C ALA A 116 6.51 8.03 -7.99
N ALA A 117 7.35 7.13 -7.50
CA ALA A 117 7.47 5.79 -8.06
C ALA A 117 6.28 4.89 -7.68
N HIS A 118 5.71 5.07 -6.49
CA HIS A 118 4.48 4.39 -6.06
C HIS A 118 3.29 4.82 -6.91
N GLU A 119 3.07 6.13 -7.12
CA GLU A 119 2.04 6.65 -8.02
C GLU A 119 2.14 6.02 -9.40
N LYS A 120 3.33 6.08 -10.02
CA LYS A 120 3.57 5.48 -11.33
C LYS A 120 3.21 3.99 -11.38
N ARG A 121 3.48 3.27 -10.30
CA ARG A 121 3.14 1.85 -10.17
C ARG A 121 1.64 1.64 -10.16
N TYR A 122 0.90 2.41 -9.33
CA TYR A 122 -0.54 2.30 -9.21
C TYR A 122 -1.25 2.73 -10.49
N LEU A 123 -0.82 3.80 -11.15
CA LEU A 123 -1.34 4.20 -12.46
C LEU A 123 -1.15 3.12 -13.52
N LYS A 124 0.03 2.48 -13.56
CA LYS A 124 0.28 1.37 -14.50
C LYS A 124 -0.62 0.16 -14.23
N LEU A 125 -0.88 -0.16 -12.96
CA LEU A 125 -1.80 -1.24 -12.60
C LEU A 125 -3.24 -0.89 -12.98
N LEU A 126 -3.63 0.38 -12.78
CA LEU A 126 -4.93 0.90 -13.18
C LEU A 126 -5.14 0.83 -14.70
N ASP A 127 -4.15 1.23 -15.49
CA ASP A 127 -4.18 1.12 -16.94
C ASP A 127 -4.34 -0.34 -17.39
N HIS A 128 -3.58 -1.26 -16.79
CA HIS A 128 -3.72 -2.68 -17.08
C HIS A 128 -5.11 -3.22 -16.72
N LEU A 129 -5.69 -2.77 -15.61
CA LEU A 129 -7.02 -3.19 -15.19
C LEU A 129 -8.08 -2.70 -16.18
N LYS A 130 -8.05 -1.41 -16.56
CA LYS A 130 -8.98 -0.77 -17.49
C LYS A 130 -8.90 -1.35 -18.91
N ALA A 131 -7.71 -1.71 -19.35
CA ALA A 131 -7.49 -2.35 -20.64
C ALA A 131 -7.75 -3.86 -20.64
N GLU A 132 -8.30 -4.44 -19.55
CA GLU A 132 -8.41 -5.89 -19.35
C GLU A 132 -7.06 -6.64 -19.51
N GLY A 133 -5.96 -5.89 -19.38
CA GLY A 133 -4.59 -6.35 -19.60
C GLY A 133 -3.92 -6.99 -18.37
N THR A 134 -4.62 -7.12 -17.24
CA THR A 134 -4.04 -7.70 -16.01
C THR A 134 -3.49 -9.10 -16.23
N PHE A 135 -4.21 -9.92 -17.00
CA PHE A 135 -3.84 -11.31 -17.33
C PHE A 135 -3.63 -11.54 -18.83
N LYS A 136 -3.59 -10.46 -19.63
CA LYS A 136 -3.35 -10.48 -21.07
C LYS A 136 -2.21 -9.55 -21.45
N GLY A 137 -1.57 -9.80 -22.58
CA GLY A 137 -0.57 -8.95 -23.19
C GLY A 137 -0.74 -8.90 -24.71
N ASP A 138 -0.28 -7.82 -25.34
CA ASP A 138 -0.31 -7.63 -26.79
C ASP A 138 0.69 -8.54 -27.52
N ALA A 139 1.64 -9.10 -26.78
CA ALA A 139 2.66 -10.06 -27.24
C ALA A 139 2.84 -11.17 -26.21
N PRO A 140 3.48 -12.30 -26.57
CA PRO A 140 3.80 -13.35 -25.61
C PRO A 140 4.61 -12.83 -24.43
N LEU A 141 4.16 -13.15 -23.23
CA LEU A 141 4.78 -12.79 -21.95
C LEU A 141 4.98 -14.05 -21.10
N GLY A 142 5.95 -13.99 -20.18
CA GLY A 142 6.06 -14.96 -19.11
C GLY A 142 5.02 -14.65 -18.00
N TRP A 143 4.17 -15.62 -17.68
CA TRP A 143 3.21 -15.60 -16.60
C TRP A 143 3.65 -16.54 -15.49
N LYS A 144 4.05 -15.99 -14.35
CA LYS A 144 4.54 -16.77 -13.21
C LYS A 144 3.42 -17.05 -12.22
N CYS A 145 3.21 -18.32 -11.89
CA CYS A 145 2.32 -18.73 -10.81
C CYS A 145 2.95 -18.38 -9.46
N ARG A 146 2.29 -17.51 -8.68
CA ARG A 146 2.75 -17.07 -7.35
C ARG A 146 2.74 -18.18 -6.30
N ASN A 147 2.01 -19.29 -6.54
CA ASN A 147 1.96 -20.40 -5.61
C ASN A 147 3.14 -21.39 -5.78
N CYS A 148 3.45 -21.80 -7.03
CA CYS A 148 4.44 -22.85 -7.26
C CYS A 148 5.64 -22.43 -8.13
N GLY A 149 5.64 -21.19 -8.66
CA GLY A 149 6.72 -20.70 -9.51
C GLY A 149 6.66 -21.15 -10.97
N TYR A 150 5.67 -21.97 -11.40
CA TYR A 150 5.49 -22.35 -12.78
C TYR A 150 5.39 -21.11 -13.69
N ILE A 151 6.08 -21.16 -14.83
CA ILE A 151 6.07 -20.08 -15.83
C ILE A 151 5.39 -20.60 -17.09
N HIS A 152 4.36 -19.86 -17.52
CA HIS A 152 3.67 -20.05 -18.79
C HIS A 152 4.10 -18.94 -19.76
N GLU A 153 4.46 -19.32 -20.97
CA GLU A 153 4.75 -18.36 -22.05
C GLU A 153 3.55 -18.26 -22.98
N GLY A 154 3.02 -17.06 -23.14
CA GLY A 154 1.86 -16.82 -23.99
C GLY A 154 1.28 -15.42 -23.86
N ASN A 155 0.28 -15.09 -24.69
CA ASN A 155 -0.38 -13.78 -24.66
C ASN A 155 -1.34 -13.63 -23.46
N GLU A 156 -1.70 -14.72 -22.81
CA GLU A 156 -2.64 -14.75 -21.69
C GLU A 156 -2.21 -15.72 -20.61
N ALA A 157 -2.46 -15.37 -19.36
CA ALA A 157 -2.26 -16.27 -18.23
C ALA A 157 -3.28 -17.45 -18.29
N PRO A 158 -2.87 -18.69 -17.96
CA PRO A 158 -3.78 -19.84 -17.93
C PRO A 158 -4.93 -19.65 -16.93
N GLU A 159 -6.12 -20.17 -17.23
CA GLU A 159 -7.26 -20.16 -16.32
C GLU A 159 -6.97 -20.91 -15.00
N VAL A 160 -6.17 -21.96 -15.09
CA VAL A 160 -5.76 -22.80 -13.95
C VAL A 160 -4.31 -23.17 -14.13
N CYS A 161 -3.52 -23.10 -13.06
CA CYS A 161 -2.14 -23.53 -13.11
C CYS A 161 -2.03 -25.05 -13.35
N PRO A 162 -1.33 -25.51 -14.41
CA PRO A 162 -1.26 -26.94 -14.73
C PRO A 162 -0.43 -27.76 -13.72
N VAL A 163 0.36 -27.10 -12.87
CA VAL A 163 1.22 -27.77 -11.90
C VAL A 163 0.56 -27.90 -10.52
N CYS A 164 -0.10 -26.86 -10.02
CA CYS A 164 -0.61 -26.85 -8.65
C CYS A 164 -2.08 -26.41 -8.52
N ALA A 165 -2.78 -26.22 -9.66
CA ALA A 165 -4.20 -26.01 -9.78
C ALA A 165 -4.86 -24.76 -9.13
N PRO A 166 -4.16 -23.70 -8.71
CA PRO A 166 -4.84 -22.46 -8.36
C PRO A 166 -5.38 -21.75 -9.61
N PRO A 167 -6.41 -20.88 -9.45
CA PRO A 167 -7.02 -20.14 -10.55
C PRO A 167 -6.07 -19.08 -11.13
N LYS A 168 -6.44 -18.53 -12.31
CA LYS A 168 -5.75 -17.44 -13.03
C LYS A 168 -5.32 -16.28 -12.13
N ALA A 169 -6.07 -15.95 -11.09
CA ALA A 169 -5.75 -14.90 -10.13
C ALA A 169 -4.38 -15.05 -9.43
N TYR A 170 -3.80 -16.24 -9.46
CA TYR A 170 -2.46 -16.51 -8.91
C TYR A 170 -1.32 -16.22 -9.87
N PHE A 171 -1.60 -15.84 -11.12
CA PHE A 171 -0.56 -15.50 -12.07
C PHE A 171 -0.19 -14.01 -11.99
N GLU A 172 1.09 -13.74 -12.18
CA GLU A 172 1.66 -12.40 -12.34
C GLU A 172 2.53 -12.35 -13.59
N ARG A 173 2.75 -11.16 -14.15
CA ARG A 173 3.73 -10.97 -15.20
C ARG A 173 5.11 -11.28 -14.64
N LYS A 174 5.87 -12.16 -15.29
CA LYS A 174 7.23 -12.49 -14.88
C LYS A 174 8.10 -11.24 -14.92
N ALA A 175 8.72 -10.92 -13.81
CA ALA A 175 9.75 -9.89 -13.74
C ALA A 175 11.13 -10.53 -13.88
N GLU A 176 12.02 -9.87 -14.62
CA GLU A 176 13.44 -10.22 -14.75
C GLU A 176 14.24 -8.94 -14.50
N ASN A 177 14.46 -8.64 -13.24
CA ASN A 177 15.13 -7.42 -12.79
C ASN A 177 16.36 -7.67 -11.92
N TYR A 178 16.98 -8.83 -12.10
CA TYR A 178 18.22 -9.29 -11.42
C TYR A 178 19.34 -9.49 -12.40
#